data_1f6311acd178456f9f7400f5a009fe30
#
_entry.id   1f6311acd178456f9f7400f5a009fe30
#
_cell.length_a   1.000
_cell.length_b   1.000
_cell.length_c   1.000
_cell.angle_alpha   90.00
_cell.angle_beta   90.00
_cell.angle_gamma   90.00
#
_symmetry.space_group_name_H-M   'P 1'
#
loop_
_entity.id
_entity.type
_entity.pdbx_description
1 polymer ?
#
loop_
_entity_poly.entity_id
_entity_poly.type
_entity_poly.pdbx_seq_one_letter_code
_entity_poly.pdbx_strand_id
1 'polypeptide(L)'
;MNKEELEALIQQGEGYNVEFKESLSDNLGKEICAFANSNGGKILMGITDKGEVKGMDITNKLKSQIQDIVRNFDPKFEVFLEEVSNILVVHVPEGTKKPYSVKGHFYMRQGANSQQLTRDQI
;
A
#
# COMPACT_ATOMS: atom_id res chain seq x y z
N MET A 1 4.79 -14.85 2.81
CA MET A 1 3.88 -15.18 1.67
C MET A 1 4.64 -15.99 0.65
N ASN A 2 4.07 -17.05 0.15
CA ASN A 2 4.70 -17.84 -0.90
C ASN A 2 4.15 -17.43 -2.28
N LYS A 3 4.71 -18.03 -3.34
CA LYS A 3 4.36 -17.68 -4.71
C LYS A 3 2.90 -18.00 -5.04
N GLU A 4 2.39 -19.13 -4.54
CA GLU A 4 1.01 -19.54 -4.76
C GLU A 4 0.01 -18.57 -4.11
N GLU A 5 0.32 -18.11 -2.92
CA GLU A 5 -0.50 -17.09 -2.24
C GLU A 5 -0.50 -15.77 -3.01
N LEU A 6 0.66 -15.36 -3.53
CA LEU A 6 0.77 -14.16 -4.35
C LEU A 6 -0.08 -14.29 -5.61
N GLU A 7 0.02 -15.42 -6.31
CA GLU A 7 -0.76 -15.66 -7.53
C GLU A 7 -2.26 -15.62 -7.26
N ALA A 8 -2.70 -16.16 -6.14
CA ALA A 8 -4.11 -16.13 -5.74
C ALA A 8 -4.58 -14.68 -5.52
N LEU A 9 -3.78 -13.85 -4.88
CA LEU A 9 -4.12 -12.44 -4.68
C LEU A 9 -4.21 -11.70 -6.01
N ILE A 10 -3.29 -11.95 -6.92
CA ILE A 10 -3.30 -11.32 -8.25
C ILE A 10 -4.57 -11.71 -9.01
N GLN A 11 -4.97 -12.97 -8.94
CA GLN A 11 -6.20 -13.43 -9.60
C GLN A 11 -7.46 -12.82 -9.02
N GLN A 12 -7.49 -12.57 -7.71
CA GLN A 12 -8.61 -11.87 -7.08
C GLN A 12 -8.77 -10.45 -7.60
N GLY A 13 -7.64 -9.81 -7.98
CA GLY A 13 -7.64 -8.44 -8.44
C GLY A 13 -7.64 -7.43 -7.31
N GLU A 14 -7.65 -6.14 -7.68
CA GLU A 14 -7.72 -5.05 -6.74
C GLU A 14 -9.06 -5.06 -6.00
N GLY A 15 -9.05 -4.61 -4.75
CA GLY A 15 -10.23 -4.55 -3.92
C GLY A 15 -9.98 -3.72 -2.67
N TYR A 16 -10.82 -3.92 -1.66
CA TYR A 16 -10.74 -3.17 -0.42
C TYR A 16 -9.41 -3.36 0.32
N ASN A 17 -8.81 -4.56 0.22
CA ASN A 17 -7.59 -4.93 0.95
C ASN A 17 -6.36 -5.14 0.05
N VAL A 18 -6.48 -4.93 -1.26
CA VAL A 18 -5.39 -5.20 -2.21
C VAL A 18 -5.34 -4.11 -3.27
N GLU A 19 -4.13 -3.60 -3.52
CA GLU A 19 -3.86 -2.61 -4.56
C GLU A 19 -2.66 -3.08 -5.38
N PHE A 20 -2.70 -2.85 -6.71
CA PHE A 20 -1.58 -3.12 -7.62
C PHE A 20 -0.87 -1.83 -7.98
N LYS A 21 0.47 -1.88 -8.06
CA LYS A 21 1.31 -0.76 -8.50
C LYS A 21 2.39 -1.29 -9.44
N GLU A 22 2.57 -0.64 -10.60
CA GLU A 22 3.66 -1.01 -11.50
C GLU A 22 5.01 -0.56 -10.97
N SER A 23 5.05 0.59 -10.31
CA SER A 23 6.28 1.21 -9.84
C SER A 23 5.99 2.12 -8.66
N LEU A 24 7.06 2.66 -8.07
CA LEU A 24 6.94 3.67 -7.02
C LEU A 24 6.41 4.97 -7.63
N SER A 25 5.38 5.54 -6.99
CA SER A 25 4.80 6.81 -7.41
C SER A 25 4.43 7.64 -6.17
N ASP A 26 4.08 8.91 -6.41
CA ASP A 26 3.68 9.84 -5.35
C ASP A 26 2.39 9.40 -4.64
N ASN A 27 1.62 8.50 -5.26
CA ASN A 27 0.36 8.03 -4.68
C ASN A 27 0.55 6.94 -3.63
N LEU A 28 1.75 6.35 -3.52
CA LEU A 28 1.94 5.24 -2.59
C LEU A 28 1.62 5.61 -1.15
N GLY A 29 2.05 6.79 -0.71
CA GLY A 29 1.76 7.27 0.65
C GLY A 29 0.27 7.38 0.93
N LYS A 30 -0.50 7.85 -0.04
CA LYS A 30 -1.96 7.98 0.07
C LYS A 30 -2.61 6.61 0.27
N GLU A 31 -2.15 5.62 -0.47
CA GLU A 31 -2.72 4.27 -0.40
C GLU A 31 -2.35 3.56 0.88
N ILE A 32 -1.10 3.69 1.33
CA ILE A 32 -0.69 3.15 2.62
C ILE A 32 -1.52 3.80 3.74
N CYS A 33 -1.69 5.13 3.69
CA CYS A 33 -2.48 5.86 4.68
C CYS A 33 -3.94 5.39 4.69
N ALA A 34 -4.52 5.19 3.51
CA ALA A 34 -5.90 4.72 3.39
C ALA A 34 -6.07 3.32 4.00
N PHE A 35 -5.14 2.40 3.75
CA PHE A 35 -5.18 1.08 4.37
C PHE A 35 -5.01 1.17 5.89
N ALA A 36 -4.08 1.99 6.37
CA ALA A 36 -3.85 2.17 7.81
C ALA A 36 -5.11 2.66 8.52
N ASN A 37 -5.86 3.56 7.89
CA ASN A 37 -7.10 4.12 8.43
C ASN A 37 -8.31 3.20 8.24
N SER A 38 -8.15 2.11 7.53
CA SER A 38 -9.22 1.15 7.26
C SER A 38 -8.90 -0.17 7.99
N ASN A 39 -8.84 -1.27 7.26
CA ASN A 39 -8.61 -2.59 7.86
C ASN A 39 -7.24 -3.16 7.52
N GLY A 40 -6.32 -2.30 7.06
CA GLY A 40 -5.04 -2.76 6.55
C GLY A 40 -5.17 -3.34 5.15
N GLY A 41 -4.09 -3.87 4.62
CA GLY A 41 -4.09 -4.47 3.29
C GLY A 41 -2.70 -4.73 2.77
N LYS A 42 -2.63 -5.05 1.48
CA LYS A 42 -1.39 -5.33 0.79
C LYS A 42 -1.32 -4.53 -0.50
N ILE A 43 -0.15 -3.96 -0.76
CA ILE A 43 0.12 -3.30 -2.03
C ILE A 43 1.14 -4.18 -2.75
N LEU A 44 0.80 -4.66 -3.94
CA LEU A 44 1.63 -5.55 -4.74
C LEU A 44 2.31 -4.70 -5.81
N MET A 45 3.62 -4.48 -5.64
CA MET A 45 4.39 -3.62 -6.54
C MET A 45 5.12 -4.44 -7.61
N GLY A 46 4.95 -4.06 -8.84
CA GLY A 46 5.44 -4.76 -10.02
C GLY A 46 4.34 -5.40 -10.84
N ILE A 47 3.09 -4.95 -10.63
CA ILE A 47 1.90 -5.51 -11.27
C ILE A 47 1.10 -4.37 -11.87
N THR A 48 0.62 -4.55 -13.11
CA THR A 48 -0.22 -3.54 -13.77
C THR A 48 -1.63 -3.54 -13.19
N ASP A 49 -2.40 -2.49 -13.50
CA ASP A 49 -3.81 -2.40 -13.10
C ASP A 49 -4.65 -3.58 -13.60
N LYS A 50 -4.21 -4.21 -14.70
CA LYS A 50 -4.89 -5.36 -15.28
C LYS A 50 -4.44 -6.68 -14.68
N GLY A 51 -3.53 -6.66 -13.70
CA GLY A 51 -3.04 -7.87 -13.06
C GLY A 51 -1.90 -8.56 -13.81
N GLU A 52 -1.26 -7.88 -14.75
CA GLU A 52 -0.11 -8.42 -15.45
C GLU A 52 1.14 -8.24 -14.59
N VAL A 53 1.88 -9.32 -14.41
CA VAL A 53 3.12 -9.29 -13.62
C VAL A 53 4.25 -8.76 -14.48
N LYS A 54 4.72 -7.57 -14.18
CA LYS A 54 5.90 -7.00 -14.82
C LYS A 54 7.17 -7.22 -14.02
N GLY A 55 7.01 -7.34 -12.71
CA GLY A 55 8.13 -7.36 -11.80
C GLY A 55 8.77 -5.99 -11.65
N MET A 56 9.72 -5.90 -10.74
CA MET A 56 10.49 -4.68 -10.58
C MET A 56 11.87 -5.00 -9.99
N ASP A 57 12.80 -4.08 -10.18
CA ASP A 57 14.12 -4.16 -9.57
C ASP A 57 14.01 -3.72 -8.11
N ILE A 58 14.07 -4.69 -7.21
CA ILE A 58 13.87 -4.45 -5.77
C ILE A 58 15.23 -4.19 -5.13
N THR A 59 15.54 -2.90 -5.00
CA THR A 59 16.79 -2.44 -4.43
C THR A 59 16.61 -1.96 -3.00
N ASN A 60 17.71 -1.84 -2.27
CA ASN A 60 17.69 -1.22 -0.94
C ASN A 60 17.24 0.23 -1.01
N LYS A 61 17.57 0.91 -2.11
CA LYS A 61 17.12 2.29 -2.33
C LYS A 61 15.59 2.36 -2.42
N LEU A 62 14.97 1.45 -3.17
CA LEU A 62 13.51 1.39 -3.27
C LEU A 62 12.87 1.18 -1.90
N LYS A 63 13.39 0.20 -1.15
CA LYS A 63 12.87 -0.09 0.19
C LYS A 63 13.01 1.11 1.12
N SER A 64 14.15 1.80 1.06
CA SER A 64 14.38 3.00 1.86
C SER A 64 13.42 4.13 1.49
N GLN A 65 13.15 4.31 0.19
CA GLN A 65 12.20 5.32 -0.28
C GLN A 65 10.79 5.07 0.26
N ILE A 66 10.38 3.80 0.29
CA ILE A 66 9.06 3.43 0.85
C ILE A 66 9.02 3.72 2.35
N GLN A 67 10.06 3.34 3.08
CA GLN A 67 10.12 3.60 4.53
C GLN A 67 10.16 5.10 4.83
N ASP A 68 10.80 5.90 3.98
CA ASP A 68 10.81 7.35 4.14
C ASP A 68 9.42 7.96 3.97
N ILE A 69 8.61 7.44 3.03
CA ILE A 69 7.23 7.88 2.85
C ILE A 69 6.44 7.64 4.15
N VAL A 70 6.55 6.45 4.72
CA VAL A 70 5.81 6.07 5.92
C VAL A 70 6.29 6.83 7.15
N ARG A 71 7.58 7.17 7.19
CA ARG A 71 8.18 7.91 8.31
C ARG A 71 7.56 9.29 8.49
N ASN A 72 6.95 9.84 7.45
CA ASN A 72 6.27 11.14 7.48
C ASN A 72 4.80 11.06 7.89
N PHE A 73 4.32 9.91 8.29
CA PHE A 73 2.95 9.76 8.79
C PHE A 73 2.82 10.34 10.20
N ASP A 74 1.64 10.85 10.49
CA ASP A 74 1.27 11.33 11.82
C ASP A 74 -0.09 10.73 12.20
N PRO A 75 -0.17 9.96 13.28
CA PRO A 75 0.91 9.47 14.15
C PRO A 75 1.87 8.53 13.39
N LYS A 76 2.96 8.17 14.04
CA LYS A 76 3.95 7.26 13.45
C LYS A 76 3.34 5.91 13.10
N PHE A 77 3.76 5.36 11.97
CA PHE A 77 3.23 4.12 11.43
C PHE A 77 4.35 3.31 10.80
N GLU A 78 4.18 2.00 10.75
CA GLU A 78 5.15 1.09 10.16
C GLU A 78 4.49 0.14 9.19
N VAL A 79 5.19 -0.18 8.11
CA VAL A 79 4.80 -1.20 7.14
C VAL A 79 5.88 -2.28 7.09
N PHE A 80 5.53 -3.44 6.55
CA PHE A 80 6.45 -4.56 6.38
C PHE A 80 6.62 -4.83 4.90
N LEU A 81 7.87 -4.94 4.46
CA LEU A 81 8.22 -5.18 3.06
C LEU A 81 8.67 -6.62 2.89
N GLU A 82 8.11 -7.30 1.90
CA GLU A 82 8.43 -8.68 1.61
C GLU A 82 8.64 -8.87 0.12
N GLU A 83 9.75 -9.50 -0.26
CA GLU A 83 10.00 -9.86 -1.65
C GLU A 83 9.43 -11.26 -1.92
N VAL A 84 8.58 -11.36 -2.94
CA VAL A 84 8.07 -12.63 -3.42
C VAL A 84 8.31 -12.67 -4.92
N SER A 85 9.22 -13.52 -5.36
CA SER A 85 9.72 -13.51 -6.75
C SER A 85 10.28 -12.12 -7.05
N ASN A 86 9.82 -11.46 -8.12
CA ASN A 86 10.24 -10.10 -8.48
C ASN A 86 9.18 -9.05 -8.13
N ILE A 87 8.29 -9.38 -7.19
CA ILE A 87 7.24 -8.50 -6.69
C ILE A 87 7.61 -8.06 -5.27
N LEU A 88 7.41 -6.78 -4.99
CA LEU A 88 7.54 -6.27 -3.62
C LEU A 88 6.16 -6.12 -3.01
N VAL A 89 5.92 -6.85 -1.95
CA VAL A 89 4.65 -6.80 -1.21
C VAL A 89 4.82 -5.84 -0.05
N VAL A 90 4.02 -4.78 -0.04
CA VAL A 90 3.97 -3.84 1.09
C VAL A 90 2.80 -4.28 1.96
N HIS A 91 3.12 -4.85 3.12
CA HIS A 91 2.11 -5.23 4.11
C HIS A 91 1.77 -4.04 4.97
N VAL A 92 0.53 -3.59 4.91
CA VAL A 92 0.04 -2.45 5.68
C VAL A 92 -0.88 -2.99 6.78
N PRO A 93 -0.45 -3.00 8.05
CA PRO A 93 -1.35 -3.42 9.13
C PRO A 93 -2.46 -2.41 9.33
N GLU A 94 -3.55 -2.84 9.92
CA GLU A 94 -4.58 -1.90 10.36
C GLU A 94 -4.00 -1.02 11.45
N GLY A 95 -4.16 0.30 11.33
CA GLY A 95 -3.65 1.23 12.31
C GLY A 95 -4.40 1.16 13.64
N THR A 96 -3.68 1.32 14.75
CA THR A 96 -4.24 1.29 16.10
C THR A 96 -4.48 2.68 16.66
N LYS A 97 -3.99 3.73 16.01
CA LYS A 97 -4.10 5.12 16.44
C LYS A 97 -4.73 6.00 15.38
N LYS A 98 -5.81 5.50 14.76
CA LYS A 98 -6.53 6.24 13.72
C LYS A 98 -7.11 7.54 14.26
N PRO A 99 -7.20 8.60 13.41
CA PRO A 99 -6.82 8.64 12.01
C PRO A 99 -5.34 8.98 11.82
N TYR A 100 -4.75 8.41 10.77
CA TYR A 100 -3.40 8.75 10.32
C TYR A 100 -3.48 9.75 9.18
N SER A 101 -2.49 10.65 9.13
CA SER A 101 -2.37 11.58 8.02
C SER A 101 -0.99 11.47 7.36
N VAL A 102 -0.92 11.85 6.10
CA VAL A 102 0.32 12.00 5.36
C VAL A 102 0.28 13.37 4.68
N LYS A 103 1.31 14.18 4.90
CA LYS A 103 1.39 15.57 4.39
C LYS A 103 0.14 16.39 4.75
N GLY A 104 -0.42 16.16 5.95
CA GLY A 104 -1.60 16.89 6.43
C GLY A 104 -2.93 16.42 5.85
N HIS A 105 -2.93 15.36 5.07
CA HIS A 105 -4.15 14.82 4.46
C HIS A 105 -4.49 13.44 5.01
N PHE A 106 -5.77 13.14 5.10
CA PHE A 106 -6.30 11.88 5.61
C PHE A 106 -6.96 11.12 4.47
N TYR A 107 -6.70 9.82 4.39
CA TYR A 107 -7.24 8.97 3.33
C TYR A 107 -7.86 7.72 3.94
N MET A 108 -8.85 7.15 3.26
CA MET A 108 -9.56 5.96 3.68
C MET A 108 -9.91 5.11 2.45
N ARG A 109 -9.94 3.78 2.61
CA ARG A 109 -10.37 2.91 1.51
C ARG A 109 -11.89 2.97 1.36
N GLN A 110 -12.33 3.10 0.10
CA GLN A 110 -13.73 2.96 -0.29
C GLN A 110 -13.76 1.99 -1.46
N GLY A 111 -14.16 0.74 -1.20
CA GLY A 111 -14.02 -0.32 -2.19
C GLY A 111 -12.56 -0.51 -2.58
N ALA A 112 -12.27 -0.45 -3.88
CA ALA A 112 -10.91 -0.59 -4.41
C ALA A 112 -10.19 0.75 -4.58
N ASN A 113 -10.67 1.83 -3.96
CA ASN A 113 -10.11 3.17 -4.11
C ASN A 113 -9.69 3.76 -2.77
N SER A 114 -8.65 4.60 -2.82
CA SER A 114 -8.22 5.41 -1.68
C SER A 114 -8.80 6.82 -1.85
N GLN A 115 -9.64 7.24 -0.92
CA GLN A 115 -10.33 8.52 -0.97
C GLN A 115 -9.80 9.46 0.09
N GLN A 116 -9.56 10.72 -0.30
CA GLN A 116 -9.21 11.74 0.67
C GLN A 116 -10.46 12.11 1.47
N LEU A 117 -10.30 12.13 2.79
CA LEU A 117 -11.39 12.52 3.68
C LEU A 117 -11.57 14.03 3.68
N THR A 118 -12.82 14.47 3.64
CA THR A 118 -13.15 15.88 3.81
C THR A 118 -13.06 16.26 5.28
N ARG A 119 -13.10 17.56 5.56
CA ARG A 119 -13.08 18.07 6.93
C ARG A 119 -14.18 17.44 7.79
N ASP A 120 -15.37 17.26 7.22
CA ASP A 120 -16.52 16.72 7.96
C ASP A 120 -16.41 15.21 8.21
N GLN A 121 -15.54 14.52 7.46
CA GLN A 121 -15.33 13.08 7.61
C GLN A 121 -14.21 12.74 8.60
N ILE A 122 -13.40 13.71 8.94
CA ILE A 122 -12.32 13.54 9.90
C ILE A 122 -12.88 13.70 11.33
#